data_4768c4cec11ec11504be0e3e13997f06
#
_entry.id   4768c4cec11ec11504be0e3e13997f06
#
_cell.length_a   1.000
_cell.length_b   1.000
_cell.length_c   1.000
_cell.angle_alpha   90.00
_cell.angle_beta   90.00
_cell.angle_gamma   90.00
#
_symmetry.space_group_name_H-M   'P 1'
#
loop_
_entity.id
_entity.type
_entity.pdbx_description
1 polymer ?
#
loop_
_entity_poly.entity_id
_entity_poly.type
_entity_poly.pdbx_seq_one_letter_code
_entity_poly.pdbx_strand_id
1 'polypeptide(L)'
;MTVPVAPPAPAGIGHNGGPGAGSSYRAHCWSVARRELLGARLPVEVVRMQVRRAHDLGLDYKTYAGVRTTTGRDLVAFLYSSNALGVFRIGAPVPPAEAARVAASCAAAHLGCAPGLAPDVLARQIGAVSGRTLAPFGSSWAAMRDEMKAWLRAQGLPGDAVLMIGETAHEREMMTAGGLAGFVGGQAHFGHATRAD
;
A
#
# COMPACT_ATOMS: atom_id res chain seq x y z
N MET A 1 -13.16 11.41 -82.75
CA MET A 1 -11.80 11.45 -82.13
C MET A 1 -11.94 10.95 -80.71
N THR A 2 -11.60 9.67 -80.51
CA THR A 2 -11.67 9.06 -79.20
C THR A 2 -10.27 9.08 -78.57
N VAL A 3 -10.14 9.75 -77.41
CA VAL A 3 -8.89 9.84 -76.69
C VAL A 3 -8.66 8.51 -75.91
N PRO A 4 -7.53 7.82 -76.08
CA PRO A 4 -7.26 6.60 -75.35
C PRO A 4 -6.97 6.88 -73.90
N VAL A 5 -7.69 6.22 -72.99
CA VAL A 5 -7.45 6.22 -71.54
C VAL A 5 -6.22 5.36 -71.26
N ALA A 6 -5.21 5.95 -70.63
CA ALA A 6 -4.00 5.27 -70.20
C ALA A 6 -4.30 4.22 -69.11
N PRO A 7 -3.65 3.04 -69.14
CA PRO A 7 -3.85 2.02 -68.12
C PRO A 7 -3.29 2.51 -66.76
N PRO A 8 -3.91 2.08 -65.67
CA PRO A 8 -3.42 2.44 -64.32
C PRO A 8 -2.03 1.84 -64.06
N ALA A 9 -1.15 2.64 -63.48
CA ALA A 9 0.20 2.21 -63.11
C ALA A 9 0.17 1.00 -62.14
N PRO A 10 1.12 0.05 -62.29
CA PRO A 10 1.18 -1.13 -61.40
C PRO A 10 1.48 -0.70 -59.97
N ALA A 11 0.72 -1.25 -59.02
CA ALA A 11 0.91 -1.02 -57.59
C ALA A 11 2.31 -1.50 -57.19
N GLY A 12 3.12 -0.60 -56.59
CA GLY A 12 4.48 -0.90 -56.15
C GLY A 12 4.52 -2.01 -55.12
N ILE A 13 5.56 -2.84 -55.18
CA ILE A 13 5.85 -3.88 -54.22
C ILE A 13 6.00 -3.24 -52.83
N GLY A 14 5.07 -3.54 -51.89
CA GLY A 14 5.13 -3.07 -50.52
C GLY A 14 3.89 -2.37 -49.97
N HIS A 15 2.85 -2.17 -50.75
CA HIS A 15 1.56 -1.70 -50.27
C HIS A 15 0.60 -2.86 -50.04
N ASN A 16 0.41 -3.28 -48.78
CA ASN A 16 -0.81 -4.00 -48.37
C ASN A 16 -2.02 -3.04 -48.52
N GLY A 17 -2.33 -2.68 -49.75
CA GLY A 17 -3.36 -1.74 -50.11
C GLY A 17 -4.71 -2.41 -50.22
N GLY A 18 -5.32 -2.72 -49.08
CA GLY A 18 -6.77 -2.90 -48.98
C GLY A 18 -7.32 -1.90 -48.00
N PRO A 19 -8.32 -1.08 -48.36
CA PRO A 19 -8.94 -0.19 -47.36
C PRO A 19 -9.77 -1.03 -46.39
N GLY A 20 -9.21 -1.36 -45.21
CA GLY A 20 -10.00 -1.95 -44.13
C GLY A 20 -9.31 -3.04 -43.31
N ALA A 21 -8.64 -4.05 -43.90
CA ALA A 21 -8.09 -5.17 -43.15
C ALA A 21 -6.89 -4.80 -42.25
N GLY A 22 -5.99 -3.93 -42.74
CA GLY A 22 -4.80 -3.54 -42.00
C GLY A 22 -5.06 -2.56 -40.85
N SER A 23 -6.12 -1.76 -40.92
CA SER A 23 -6.49 -0.85 -39.85
C SER A 23 -7.12 -1.58 -38.67
N SER A 24 -7.98 -2.54 -38.90
CA SER A 24 -8.61 -3.38 -37.90
C SER A 24 -7.58 -4.25 -37.16
N TYR A 25 -6.67 -4.89 -37.86
CA TYR A 25 -5.60 -5.70 -37.27
C TYR A 25 -4.65 -4.84 -36.42
N ARG A 26 -4.21 -3.69 -36.97
CA ARG A 26 -3.37 -2.74 -36.19
C ARG A 26 -4.08 -2.22 -34.96
N ALA A 27 -5.36 -1.85 -35.07
CA ALA A 27 -6.16 -1.43 -33.92
C ALA A 27 -6.26 -2.53 -32.86
N HIS A 28 -6.42 -3.79 -33.28
CA HIS A 28 -6.41 -4.94 -32.39
C HIS A 28 -5.04 -5.10 -31.71
N CYS A 29 -3.94 -5.12 -32.46
CA CYS A 29 -2.58 -5.21 -31.91
C CYS A 29 -2.28 -4.07 -30.91
N TRP A 30 -2.66 -2.83 -31.25
CA TRP A 30 -2.52 -1.70 -30.35
C TRP A 30 -3.39 -1.83 -29.10
N SER A 31 -4.59 -2.38 -29.19
CA SER A 31 -5.46 -2.61 -28.03
C SER A 31 -4.91 -3.70 -27.11
N VAL A 32 -4.33 -4.76 -27.68
CA VAL A 32 -3.66 -5.84 -26.93
C VAL A 32 -2.40 -5.31 -26.24
N ALA A 33 -1.50 -4.66 -27.01
CA ALA A 33 -0.28 -4.07 -26.46
C ALA A 33 -0.56 -3.05 -25.37
N ARG A 34 -1.59 -2.19 -25.57
CA ARG A 34 -2.03 -1.24 -24.55
C ARG A 34 -2.57 -1.94 -23.29
N ARG A 35 -3.31 -3.04 -23.45
CA ARG A 35 -3.83 -3.83 -22.33
C ARG A 35 -2.70 -4.49 -21.54
N GLU A 36 -1.68 -5.03 -22.23
CA GLU A 36 -0.49 -5.62 -21.63
C GLU A 36 0.36 -4.57 -20.90
N LEU A 37 0.59 -3.40 -21.52
CA LEU A 37 1.37 -2.31 -20.94
C LEU A 37 0.68 -1.59 -19.78
N LEU A 38 -0.65 -1.41 -19.85
CA LEU A 38 -1.42 -0.68 -18.83
C LEU A 38 -1.96 -1.59 -17.73
N GLY A 39 -1.78 -2.92 -17.84
CA GLY A 39 -2.35 -3.91 -16.95
C GLY A 39 -3.87 -4.02 -17.04
N ALA A 40 -4.44 -4.91 -16.27
CA ALA A 40 -5.89 -5.07 -16.18
C ALA A 40 -6.52 -3.84 -15.53
N ARG A 41 -7.34 -3.11 -16.27
CA ARG A 41 -8.14 -2.01 -15.70
C ARG A 41 -9.21 -2.59 -14.79
N LEU A 42 -9.17 -2.20 -13.53
CA LEU A 42 -10.21 -2.58 -12.59
C LEU A 42 -11.56 -1.95 -13.02
N PRO A 43 -12.67 -2.67 -12.90
CA PRO A 43 -13.99 -2.10 -13.07
C PRO A 43 -14.19 -0.88 -12.14
N VAL A 44 -14.91 0.14 -12.61
CA VAL A 44 -15.12 1.39 -11.86
C VAL A 44 -15.74 1.12 -10.49
N GLU A 45 -16.64 0.15 -10.39
CA GLU A 45 -17.26 -0.22 -9.11
C GLU A 45 -16.24 -0.78 -8.10
N VAL A 46 -15.28 -1.56 -8.58
CA VAL A 46 -14.18 -2.08 -7.74
C VAL A 46 -13.30 -0.93 -7.25
N VAL A 47 -12.97 0.03 -8.14
CA VAL A 47 -12.21 1.22 -7.75
C VAL A 47 -12.96 2.04 -6.71
N ARG A 48 -14.26 2.28 -6.90
CA ARG A 48 -15.11 3.01 -5.91
C ARG A 48 -15.13 2.32 -4.55
N MET A 49 -15.26 0.99 -4.54
CA MET A 49 -15.21 0.20 -3.31
C MET A 49 -13.86 0.32 -2.62
N GLN A 50 -12.76 0.24 -3.38
CA GLN A 50 -11.41 0.39 -2.85
C GLN A 50 -11.14 1.80 -2.31
N VAL A 51 -11.66 2.84 -2.96
CA VAL A 51 -11.56 4.23 -2.47
C VAL A 51 -12.28 4.40 -1.13
N ARG A 52 -13.50 3.87 -1.00
CA ARG A 52 -14.22 3.90 0.29
C ARG A 52 -13.44 3.15 1.36
N ARG A 53 -12.96 1.95 1.05
CA ARG A 53 -12.19 1.15 2.00
C ARG A 53 -10.90 1.84 2.45
N ALA A 54 -10.16 2.47 1.52
CA ALA A 54 -8.99 3.27 1.85
C ALA A 54 -9.35 4.42 2.82
N HIS A 55 -10.46 5.12 2.56
CA HIS A 55 -10.96 6.18 3.42
C HIS A 55 -11.31 5.67 4.83
N ASP A 56 -12.02 4.53 4.93
CA ASP A 56 -12.40 3.92 6.22
C ASP A 56 -11.17 3.46 7.03
N LEU A 57 -10.08 3.10 6.34
CA LEU A 57 -8.79 2.77 6.93
C LEU A 57 -7.95 4.01 7.28
N GLY A 58 -8.36 5.21 6.86
CA GLY A 58 -7.58 6.44 7.03
C GLY A 58 -6.33 6.50 6.14
N LEU A 59 -6.33 5.78 5.01
CA LEU A 59 -5.24 5.73 4.03
C LEU A 59 -5.61 6.48 2.75
N ASP A 60 -4.60 6.98 2.05
CA ASP A 60 -4.80 7.39 0.67
C ASP A 60 -5.02 6.18 -0.25
N TYR A 61 -5.78 6.40 -1.34
CA TYR A 61 -6.13 5.32 -2.27
C TYR A 61 -4.90 4.66 -2.91
N LYS A 62 -3.87 5.44 -3.25
CA LYS A 62 -2.66 4.93 -3.90
C LYS A 62 -1.90 3.96 -2.99
N THR A 63 -1.75 4.31 -1.72
CA THR A 63 -1.13 3.44 -0.71
C THR A 63 -1.94 2.15 -0.53
N TYR A 64 -3.26 2.26 -0.33
CA TYR A 64 -4.11 1.10 -0.16
C TYR A 64 -4.12 0.18 -1.40
N ALA A 65 -4.28 0.76 -2.59
CA ALA A 65 -4.28 0.01 -3.85
C ALA A 65 -2.93 -0.67 -4.11
N GLY A 66 -1.80 0.00 -3.79
CA GLY A 66 -0.46 -0.57 -3.87
C GLY A 66 -0.31 -1.81 -2.98
N VAL A 67 -0.68 -1.71 -1.71
CA VAL A 67 -0.65 -2.85 -0.78
C VAL A 67 -1.53 -3.99 -1.26
N ARG A 68 -2.77 -3.69 -1.65
CA ARG A 68 -3.71 -4.70 -2.14
C ARG A 68 -3.22 -5.40 -3.41
N THR A 69 -2.58 -4.68 -4.33
CA THR A 69 -2.01 -5.25 -5.55
C THR A 69 -0.83 -6.18 -5.25
N THR A 70 -0.01 -5.80 -4.27
CA THR A 70 1.18 -6.57 -3.89
C THR A 70 0.82 -7.83 -3.10
N THR A 71 -0.12 -7.72 -2.15
CA THR A 71 -0.46 -8.82 -1.23
C THR A 71 -1.63 -9.68 -1.70
N GLY A 72 -2.49 -9.14 -2.56
CA GLY A 72 -3.76 -9.76 -2.95
C GLY A 72 -4.83 -9.75 -1.86
N ARG A 73 -4.54 -9.18 -0.66
CA ARG A 73 -5.42 -9.20 0.52
C ARG A 73 -5.88 -7.81 0.91
N ASP A 74 -7.01 -7.75 1.63
CA ASP A 74 -7.44 -6.53 2.31
C ASP A 74 -6.71 -6.37 3.63
N LEU A 75 -6.54 -5.12 4.05
CA LEU A 75 -5.95 -4.79 5.35
C LEU A 75 -6.98 -4.98 6.46
N VAL A 76 -6.59 -5.72 7.50
CA VAL A 76 -7.43 -6.01 8.67
C VAL A 76 -6.89 -5.34 9.94
N ALA A 77 -5.60 -5.07 10.01
CA ALA A 77 -4.97 -4.50 11.19
C ALA A 77 -3.82 -3.55 10.82
N PHE A 78 -3.56 -2.61 11.73
CA PHE A 78 -2.40 -1.74 11.73
C PHE A 78 -1.51 -2.02 12.94
N LEU A 79 -0.20 -2.10 12.71
CA LEU A 79 0.81 -2.10 13.75
C LEU A 79 1.46 -0.72 13.80
N TYR A 80 1.03 0.11 14.73
CA TYR A 80 1.61 1.43 14.98
C TYR A 80 2.89 1.29 15.79
N SER A 81 3.94 2.03 15.46
CA SER A 81 5.11 2.14 16.32
C SER A 81 4.99 3.34 17.26
N SER A 82 5.60 3.25 18.43
CA SER A 82 5.71 4.40 19.35
C SER A 82 6.42 5.58 18.70
N ASN A 83 7.38 5.32 17.79
CA ASN A 83 8.10 6.38 17.06
C ASN A 83 7.18 7.12 16.09
N ALA A 84 6.32 6.39 15.35
CA ALA A 84 5.33 7.01 14.47
C ALA A 84 4.29 7.83 15.23
N LEU A 85 3.97 7.45 16.48
CA LEU A 85 3.10 8.19 17.38
C LEU A 85 3.79 9.37 18.10
N GLY A 86 5.09 9.60 17.84
CA GLY A 86 5.84 10.67 18.50
C GLY A 86 6.17 10.42 19.98
N VAL A 87 6.09 9.16 20.46
CA VAL A 87 6.35 8.79 21.85
C VAL A 87 7.77 8.22 21.97
N PHE A 88 8.68 9.02 22.52
CA PHE A 88 10.11 8.67 22.62
C PHE A 88 10.60 8.54 24.07
N ARG A 89 9.78 8.90 25.07
CA ARG A 89 10.20 8.97 26.48
C ARG A 89 9.24 8.20 27.37
N ILE A 90 9.79 7.58 28.40
CA ILE A 90 9.01 6.91 29.44
C ILE A 90 8.05 7.93 30.10
N GLY A 91 6.79 7.56 30.23
CA GLY A 91 5.76 8.41 30.83
C GLY A 91 5.19 9.49 29.90
N ALA A 92 5.74 9.68 28.70
CA ALA A 92 5.12 10.59 27.73
C ALA A 92 3.79 10.00 27.23
N PRO A 93 2.70 10.78 27.20
CA PRO A 93 1.43 10.33 26.62
C PRO A 93 1.49 10.33 25.09
N VAL A 94 0.60 9.56 24.47
CA VAL A 94 0.37 9.68 23.03
C VAL A 94 -0.31 11.03 22.76
N PRO A 95 0.15 11.81 21.77
CA PRO A 95 -0.49 13.06 21.42
C PRO A 95 -1.96 12.84 21.03
N PRO A 96 -2.90 13.71 21.46
CA PRO A 96 -4.33 13.48 21.26
C PRO A 96 -4.77 13.40 19.79
N ALA A 97 -4.08 14.12 18.90
CA ALA A 97 -4.38 14.10 17.47
C ALA A 97 -4.09 12.73 16.85
N GLU A 98 -2.94 12.12 17.17
CA GLU A 98 -2.55 10.79 16.74
C GLU A 98 -3.47 9.72 17.33
N ALA A 99 -3.79 9.81 18.62
CA ALA A 99 -4.73 8.90 19.27
C ALA A 99 -6.13 8.96 18.63
N ALA A 100 -6.63 10.15 18.33
CA ALA A 100 -7.92 10.34 17.66
C ALA A 100 -7.90 9.74 16.24
N ARG A 101 -6.80 9.88 15.51
CA ARG A 101 -6.66 9.33 14.16
C ARG A 101 -6.59 7.81 14.17
N VAL A 102 -5.90 7.20 15.14
CA VAL A 102 -5.91 5.75 15.32
C VAL A 102 -7.32 5.25 15.61
N ALA A 103 -8.04 5.92 16.51
CA ALA A 103 -9.41 5.57 16.87
C ALA A 103 -10.42 5.73 15.72
N ALA A 104 -10.14 6.60 14.75
CA ALA A 104 -11.00 6.81 13.58
C ALA A 104 -10.86 5.70 12.51
N SER A 105 -9.80 4.89 12.55
CA SER A 105 -9.62 3.78 11.61
C SER A 105 -10.53 2.60 11.93
N CYS A 106 -11.08 1.97 10.91
CA CYS A 106 -11.87 0.75 11.07
C CYS A 106 -11.03 -0.53 11.18
N ALA A 107 -9.70 -0.45 11.04
CA ALA A 107 -8.80 -1.58 11.24
C ALA A 107 -8.49 -1.81 12.72
N ALA A 108 -8.19 -3.05 13.10
CA ALA A 108 -7.70 -3.34 14.44
C ALA A 108 -6.35 -2.64 14.66
N ALA A 109 -6.25 -1.83 15.71
CA ALA A 109 -5.00 -1.17 16.07
C ALA A 109 -4.18 -2.04 17.01
N HIS A 110 -2.89 -2.19 16.72
CA HIS A 110 -1.89 -2.82 17.58
C HIS A 110 -0.72 -1.85 17.77
N LEU A 111 -0.05 -1.94 18.90
CA LEU A 111 1.06 -1.03 19.23
C LEU A 111 2.37 -1.80 19.42
N GLY A 112 3.40 -1.35 18.72
CA GLY A 112 4.79 -1.74 18.91
C GLY A 112 5.58 -0.61 19.56
N CYS A 113 6.09 -0.82 20.76
CA CYS A 113 6.85 0.19 21.48
C CYS A 113 8.35 -0.03 21.36
N ALA A 114 9.11 1.06 21.27
CA ALA A 114 10.54 1.03 21.47
C ALA A 114 10.87 0.45 22.88
N PRO A 115 12.02 -0.24 23.04
CA PRO A 115 12.44 -0.76 24.32
C PRO A 115 12.47 0.32 25.41
N GLY A 116 12.00 -0.05 26.60
CA GLY A 116 11.93 0.85 27.76
C GLY A 116 10.59 1.60 27.93
N LEU A 117 9.74 1.63 26.91
CA LEU A 117 8.38 2.19 27.05
C LEU A 117 7.43 1.15 27.63
N ALA A 118 6.28 1.61 28.15
CA ALA A 118 5.23 0.77 28.71
C ALA A 118 4.13 0.46 27.66
N PRO A 119 4.21 -0.66 26.94
CA PRO A 119 3.33 -0.93 25.80
C PRO A 119 1.85 -1.00 26.20
N ASP A 120 1.52 -1.61 27.32
CA ASP A 120 0.12 -1.75 27.76
C ASP A 120 -0.52 -0.41 28.13
N VAL A 121 0.27 0.51 28.69
CA VAL A 121 -0.21 1.86 29.04
C VAL A 121 -0.52 2.65 27.78
N LEU A 122 0.42 2.66 26.82
CA LEU A 122 0.27 3.38 25.56
C LEU A 122 -0.80 2.76 24.66
N ALA A 123 -0.91 1.43 24.62
CA ALA A 123 -1.95 0.73 23.89
C ALA A 123 -3.36 1.14 24.35
N ARG A 124 -3.57 1.25 25.65
CA ARG A 124 -4.86 1.75 26.19
C ARG A 124 -5.17 3.19 25.76
N GLN A 125 -4.17 4.05 25.67
CA GLN A 125 -4.38 5.45 25.26
C GLN A 125 -4.90 5.58 23.82
N ILE A 126 -4.53 4.66 22.95
CA ILE A 126 -4.97 4.67 21.54
C ILE A 126 -6.07 3.65 21.25
N GLY A 127 -6.60 2.96 22.26
CA GLY A 127 -7.60 1.90 22.07
C GLY A 127 -7.08 0.68 21.29
N ALA A 128 -5.77 0.41 21.35
CA ALA A 128 -5.19 -0.73 20.64
C ALA A 128 -5.56 -2.06 21.31
N VAL A 129 -5.79 -3.09 20.48
CA VAL A 129 -6.12 -4.45 20.92
C VAL A 129 -4.96 -5.08 21.70
N SER A 130 -3.72 -4.78 21.32
CA SER A 130 -2.52 -5.26 22.02
C SER A 130 -1.39 -4.25 21.96
N GLY A 131 -0.54 -4.28 22.98
CA GLY A 131 0.74 -3.59 23.04
C GLY A 131 1.88 -4.57 23.22
N ARG A 132 3.02 -4.29 22.60
CA ARG A 132 4.24 -5.11 22.75
C ARG A 132 5.49 -4.25 22.64
N THR A 133 6.59 -4.72 23.19
CA THR A 133 7.91 -4.18 22.91
C THR A 133 8.40 -4.73 21.57
N LEU A 134 8.94 -3.86 20.73
CA LEU A 134 9.61 -4.22 19.48
C LEU A 134 11.05 -4.67 19.75
N ALA A 135 11.60 -5.46 18.83
CA ALA A 135 12.99 -5.88 18.89
C ALA A 135 13.93 -4.67 18.98
N PRO A 136 14.92 -4.68 19.88
CA PRO A 136 15.86 -3.56 20.01
C PRO A 136 16.72 -3.38 18.75
N PHE A 137 17.23 -2.16 18.59
CA PHE A 137 18.19 -1.89 17.51
C PHE A 137 19.39 -2.83 17.62
N GLY A 138 19.84 -3.37 16.47
CA GLY A 138 20.92 -4.36 16.44
C GLY A 138 20.46 -5.81 16.58
N SER A 139 19.16 -6.08 16.74
CA SER A 139 18.63 -7.43 16.68
C SER A 139 18.91 -8.07 15.32
N SER A 140 19.20 -9.37 15.33
CA SER A 140 19.39 -10.10 14.08
C SER A 140 18.08 -10.21 13.28
N TRP A 141 18.19 -10.33 11.96
CA TRP A 141 17.06 -10.56 11.08
C TRP A 141 16.18 -11.75 11.53
N ALA A 142 16.83 -12.85 11.95
CA ALA A 142 16.13 -14.03 12.43
C ALA A 142 15.31 -13.74 13.69
N ALA A 143 15.90 -13.00 14.66
CA ALA A 143 15.19 -12.62 15.88
C ALA A 143 13.98 -11.72 15.56
N MET A 144 14.14 -10.68 14.75
CA MET A 144 13.04 -9.80 14.33
C MET A 144 11.93 -10.58 13.63
N ARG A 145 12.30 -11.50 12.73
CA ARG A 145 11.35 -12.36 12.03
C ARG A 145 10.56 -13.25 12.99
N ASP A 146 11.25 -13.94 13.89
CA ASP A 146 10.66 -14.94 14.77
C ASP A 146 9.75 -14.29 15.81
N GLU A 147 10.14 -13.15 16.36
CA GLU A 147 9.31 -12.33 17.24
C GLU A 147 8.05 -11.82 16.54
N MET A 148 8.20 -11.24 15.33
CA MET A 148 7.05 -10.71 14.59
C MET A 148 6.08 -11.82 14.21
N LYS A 149 6.58 -12.95 13.74
CA LYS A 149 5.74 -14.12 13.42
C LYS A 149 5.07 -14.75 14.64
N ALA A 150 5.75 -14.77 15.79
CA ALA A 150 5.15 -15.22 17.04
C ALA A 150 3.99 -14.30 17.46
N TRP A 151 4.18 -12.99 17.36
CA TRP A 151 3.11 -12.02 17.64
C TRP A 151 1.93 -12.16 16.67
N LEU A 152 2.17 -12.26 15.36
CA LEU A 152 1.10 -12.44 14.37
C LEU A 152 0.27 -13.68 14.68
N ARG A 153 0.92 -14.81 15.02
CA ARG A 153 0.22 -16.04 15.41
C ARG A 153 -0.60 -15.86 16.68
N ALA A 154 -0.05 -15.17 17.69
CA ALA A 154 -0.75 -14.92 18.95
C ALA A 154 -2.00 -14.02 18.75
N GLN A 155 -1.98 -13.14 17.76
CA GLN A 155 -3.13 -12.30 17.41
C GLN A 155 -4.07 -12.93 16.37
N GLY A 156 -3.71 -14.10 15.80
CA GLY A 156 -4.48 -14.73 14.73
C GLY A 156 -4.48 -13.94 13.42
N LEU A 157 -3.44 -13.12 13.18
CA LEU A 157 -3.35 -12.21 12.05
C LEU A 157 -2.47 -12.79 10.93
N PRO A 158 -2.92 -12.77 9.67
CA PRO A 158 -2.05 -13.01 8.54
C PRO A 158 -1.16 -11.79 8.30
N GLY A 159 0.17 -11.99 8.19
CA GLY A 159 1.13 -10.89 8.04
C GLY A 159 0.83 -10.00 6.83
N ASP A 160 0.47 -10.61 5.71
CA ASP A 160 0.11 -9.93 4.45
C ASP A 160 -1.21 -9.11 4.48
N ALA A 161 -1.89 -9.08 5.63
CA ALA A 161 -3.04 -8.23 5.89
C ALA A 161 -2.81 -7.20 7.03
N VAL A 162 -1.58 -7.08 7.52
CA VAL A 162 -1.18 -6.12 8.57
C VAL A 162 -0.25 -5.07 7.99
N LEU A 163 -0.62 -3.80 8.07
CA LEU A 163 0.21 -2.68 7.64
C LEU A 163 0.96 -2.08 8.84
N MET A 164 2.26 -1.85 8.69
CA MET A 164 3.04 -1.17 9.72
C MET A 164 3.06 0.34 9.49
N ILE A 165 2.69 1.10 10.51
CA ILE A 165 2.86 2.55 10.56
C ILE A 165 4.05 2.84 11.46
N GLY A 166 5.18 3.19 10.86
CA GLY A 166 6.46 3.36 11.55
C GLY A 166 7.20 4.61 11.08
N GLU A 167 8.34 4.90 11.68
CA GLU A 167 9.13 6.08 11.32
C GLU A 167 10.57 5.72 10.96
N THR A 168 11.11 4.62 11.48
CA THR A 168 12.53 4.30 11.40
C THR A 168 12.84 3.22 10.35
N ALA A 169 14.10 3.21 9.88
CA ALA A 169 14.61 2.16 8.99
C ALA A 169 14.56 0.78 9.67
N HIS A 170 14.87 0.71 10.97
CA HIS A 170 14.81 -0.52 11.75
C HIS A 170 13.38 -1.11 11.82
N GLU A 171 12.37 -0.27 11.98
CA GLU A 171 10.97 -0.72 11.93
C GLU A 171 10.58 -1.24 10.54
N ARG A 172 11.12 -0.62 9.49
CA ARG A 172 10.93 -1.12 8.11
C ARG A 172 11.59 -2.48 7.90
N GLU A 173 12.75 -2.71 8.49
CA GLU A 173 13.41 -4.02 8.48
C GLU A 173 12.57 -5.06 9.24
N MET A 174 12.03 -4.72 10.41
CA MET A 174 11.12 -5.59 11.17
C MET A 174 9.86 -5.94 10.38
N MET A 175 9.27 -4.95 9.70
CA MET A 175 8.13 -5.18 8.82
C MET A 175 8.47 -6.21 7.74
N THR A 176 9.61 -6.05 7.07
CA THR A 176 10.06 -6.95 6.00
C THR A 176 10.38 -8.34 6.55
N ALA A 177 11.11 -8.43 7.68
CA ALA A 177 11.45 -9.69 8.34
C ALA A 177 10.19 -10.46 8.77
N GLY A 178 9.19 -9.76 9.28
CA GLY A 178 7.90 -10.32 9.70
C GLY A 178 6.99 -10.75 8.54
N GLY A 179 7.23 -10.24 7.33
CA GLY A 179 6.37 -10.47 6.17
C GLY A 179 5.03 -9.74 6.30
N LEU A 180 5.06 -8.49 6.79
CA LEU A 180 3.86 -7.66 6.85
C LEU A 180 3.50 -7.12 5.46
N ALA A 181 2.25 -6.64 5.32
CA ALA A 181 1.70 -6.16 4.06
C ALA A 181 2.44 -4.96 3.47
N GLY A 182 3.04 -4.12 4.32
CA GLY A 182 3.77 -2.93 3.89
C GLY A 182 4.11 -1.99 5.03
N PHE A 183 4.74 -0.87 4.67
CA PHE A 183 5.18 0.16 5.60
C PHE A 183 4.73 1.54 5.14
N VAL A 184 4.18 2.32 6.06
CA VAL A 184 3.84 3.73 5.85
C VAL A 184 4.53 4.56 6.92
N GLY A 185 5.15 5.67 6.53
CA GLY A 185 5.77 6.60 7.47
C GLY A 185 4.73 7.29 8.35
N GLY A 186 5.04 7.49 9.63
CA GLY A 186 4.15 8.18 10.57
C GLY A 186 3.77 9.57 10.09
N GLN A 187 4.74 10.34 9.58
CA GLN A 187 4.46 11.67 9.01
C GLN A 187 3.46 11.60 7.85
N ALA A 188 3.59 10.63 6.96
CA ALA A 188 2.68 10.46 5.83
C ALA A 188 1.28 10.03 6.29
N HIS A 189 1.19 9.18 7.31
CA HIS A 189 -0.08 8.67 7.84
C HIS A 189 -0.81 9.72 8.69
N PHE A 190 -0.13 10.34 9.64
CA PHE A 190 -0.76 11.28 10.57
C PHE A 190 -0.94 12.68 9.97
N GLY A 191 -0.27 12.99 8.86
CA GLY A 191 -0.37 14.28 8.20
C GLY A 191 0.00 15.40 9.16
N HIS A 192 1.26 15.52 9.52
CA HIS A 192 1.70 16.77 10.13
C HIS A 192 1.42 17.87 9.12
N ALA A 193 0.30 18.58 9.30
CA ALA A 193 0.09 19.83 8.65
C ALA A 193 1.38 20.64 8.89
N THR A 194 2.11 20.92 7.81
CA THR A 194 3.20 21.88 7.83
C THR A 194 2.65 23.07 8.59
N ARG A 195 3.18 23.34 9.79
CA ARG A 195 2.92 24.62 10.44
C ARG A 195 3.34 25.66 9.40
N ALA A 196 2.36 26.28 8.78
CA ALA A 196 2.55 27.53 8.12
C ALA A 196 2.92 28.53 9.25
N ASP A 197 4.18 28.92 9.29
CA ASP A 197 4.63 30.10 10.01
C ASP A 197 4.00 31.36 9.43
#